data_3ab8c710d9c6f79cabf04e81fb89b3e1
#
_entry.id   3ab8c710d9c6f79cabf04e81fb89b3e1
#
_cell.length_a   1.000
_cell.length_b   1.000
_cell.length_c   1.000
_cell.angle_alpha   90.00
_cell.angle_beta   90.00
_cell.angle_gamma   90.00
#
_symmetry.space_group_name_H-M   'P 1'
#
loop_
_entity.id
_entity.type
_entity.pdbx_description
1 polymer ?
#
loop_
_entity_poly.entity_id
_entity_poly.type
_entity_poly.pdbx_seq_one_letter_code
_entity_poly.pdbx_strand_id
1 'polypeptide(L)'
;YKEVTKYNAKVVTRVHAGNGALLAEYAIENRVFVPINVIPKKLINAFLSAEDKGFYNHFGLDMKATLRAVITNISNIGSGKRLIGASTITQQVAKNFLLTSEVSYERKIKEAILAIRIERAFSKNEILELYLNEIYLGFKSYGIAAAALNYFDKSLDNLSLAEMAFLAALPKAPNNYNPLYKIEQATVRRNWVLNQMHKNGYINKDIEKKERNKPIKILKSSGIDAGYAPYFTEEVRKTLSKNKKIGSKLYTNGYSVRTTLNPFMQVNADEALVNGLESLDKRQGWRGIIKNLDLSKLSLNEILIILNDVQKKLPLKRKAVIVNKIYKNFIEIRLPDGDIGVVEFKNLSWVKPQTIKKDKDDKLKIYLGSRYKNFRDFLNVGDVIVVKKQSNKKEKNYLLSQIPEVNGAIVVIDPNTGRVLAMSGGYNFNQSEFNRATQAKRQPGSAFKPFIYLAGLEKNYKPTDLIQDAALAYEQCEGCPKWKPANYTKKFYGPSPLRLGIEKSRNLMTARLAI
;
A
#
# COMPACT_ATOMS: atom_id res chain seq x y z
N TYR A 1 26.14 -12.93 23.41
CA TYR A 1 26.93 -11.81 23.92
C TYR A 1 27.72 -11.14 22.78
N LYS A 2 28.58 -11.88 22.03
CA LYS A 2 29.31 -11.35 20.86
C LYS A 2 28.39 -10.85 19.73
N GLU A 3 27.15 -11.30 19.70
CA GLU A 3 26.16 -10.85 18.71
C GLU A 3 25.58 -9.46 19.05
N VAL A 4 25.45 -9.13 20.35
CA VAL A 4 25.00 -7.80 20.78
C VAL A 4 26.09 -6.75 20.58
N THR A 5 27.38 -7.13 20.76
CA THR A 5 28.51 -6.21 20.48
C THR A 5 28.75 -5.98 18.99
N LYS A 6 28.23 -6.85 18.10
CA LYS A 6 28.27 -6.72 16.65
C LYS A 6 26.90 -6.31 16.06
N TYR A 7 26.01 -5.78 16.90
CA TYR A 7 24.69 -5.38 16.46
C TYR A 7 24.78 -4.34 15.37
N ASN A 8 24.28 -4.71 14.20
CA ASN A 8 24.09 -3.83 13.07
C ASN A 8 22.59 -3.60 12.92
N ALA A 9 22.11 -2.41 13.30
CA ALA A 9 20.69 -2.09 13.18
C ALA A 9 20.22 -2.35 11.75
N LYS A 10 19.15 -3.13 11.59
CA LYS A 10 18.53 -3.34 10.28
C LYS A 10 17.98 -2.02 9.79
N VAL A 11 18.55 -1.48 8.75
CA VAL A 11 18.18 -0.16 8.19
C VAL A 11 17.26 -0.33 7.00
N VAL A 12 16.26 0.53 6.92
CA VAL A 12 15.24 0.54 5.85
C VAL A 12 15.85 0.96 4.52
N THR A 13 15.66 0.18 3.47
CA THR A 13 16.00 0.59 2.11
C THR A 13 14.94 1.56 1.59
N ARG A 14 15.38 2.72 1.12
CA ARG A 14 14.53 3.78 0.57
C ARG A 14 14.63 3.85 -0.93
N VAL A 15 13.48 3.89 -1.58
CA VAL A 15 13.37 4.02 -3.03
C VAL A 15 12.82 5.40 -3.37
N HIS A 16 13.55 6.12 -4.21
CA HIS A 16 13.24 7.49 -4.60
C HIS A 16 12.94 7.61 -6.09
N ALA A 17 12.06 8.52 -6.45
CA ALA A 17 11.84 8.96 -7.82
C ALA A 17 13.08 9.68 -8.39
N GLY A 18 13.06 9.97 -9.68
CA GLY A 18 14.13 10.71 -10.36
C GLY A 18 14.37 12.11 -9.79
N ASN A 19 13.36 12.76 -9.22
CA ASN A 19 13.45 14.06 -8.55
C ASN A 19 13.78 13.96 -7.04
N GLY A 20 14.02 12.76 -6.50
CA GLY A 20 14.33 12.55 -5.08
C GLY A 20 13.11 12.30 -4.17
N ALA A 21 11.88 12.44 -4.66
CA ALA A 21 10.69 12.13 -3.87
C ALA A 21 10.68 10.65 -3.44
N LEU A 22 10.32 10.38 -2.18
CA LEU A 22 10.26 9.02 -1.66
C LEU A 22 9.07 8.28 -2.28
N LEU A 23 9.32 7.07 -2.82
CA LEU A 23 8.33 6.21 -3.47
C LEU A 23 7.92 5.02 -2.60
N ALA A 24 8.92 4.39 -1.97
CA ALA A 24 8.70 3.21 -1.14
C ALA A 24 9.83 3.02 -0.13
N GLU A 25 9.50 2.31 0.94
CA GLU A 25 10.46 1.80 1.92
C GLU A 25 10.37 0.27 1.96
N TYR A 26 11.52 -0.39 1.83
CA TYR A 26 11.60 -1.85 1.91
C TYR A 26 12.31 -2.23 3.21
N ALA A 27 11.56 -2.84 4.11
CA ALA A 27 12.05 -3.34 5.37
C ALA A 27 11.30 -4.62 5.76
N ILE A 28 11.97 -5.52 6.45
CA ILE A 28 11.28 -6.61 7.16
C ILE A 28 10.52 -6.03 8.34
N GLU A 29 11.09 -4.99 8.93
CA GLU A 29 10.62 -4.30 10.13
C GLU A 29 10.85 -2.80 9.95
N ASN A 30 9.85 -1.97 10.26
CA ASN A 30 10.04 -0.52 10.24
C ASN A 30 10.88 -0.13 11.45
N ARG A 31 12.14 0.22 11.22
CA ARG A 31 13.09 0.68 12.25
C ARG A 31 13.75 1.98 11.83
N VAL A 32 13.80 2.91 12.77
CA VAL A 32 14.58 4.14 12.68
C VAL A 32 15.43 4.21 13.94
N PHE A 33 16.74 4.03 13.81
CA PHE A 33 17.66 4.11 14.95
C PHE A 33 17.81 5.55 15.43
N VAL A 34 17.72 5.75 16.74
CA VAL A 34 17.90 7.06 17.40
C VAL A 34 18.86 6.90 18.58
N PRO A 35 19.98 7.63 18.60
CA PRO A 35 20.90 7.66 19.74
C PRO A 35 20.21 8.14 21.02
N ILE A 36 20.61 7.60 22.17
CA ILE A 36 19.98 7.89 23.48
C ILE A 36 19.99 9.39 23.84
N ASN A 37 21.02 10.11 23.45
CA ASN A 37 21.18 11.55 23.72
C ASN A 37 20.19 12.44 22.96
N VAL A 38 19.56 11.92 21.89
CA VAL A 38 18.56 12.63 21.09
C VAL A 38 17.13 12.27 21.55
N ILE A 39 16.96 11.22 22.36
CA ILE A 39 15.64 10.79 22.84
C ILE A 39 15.16 11.73 23.96
N PRO A 40 13.94 12.33 23.86
CA PRO A 40 13.41 13.21 24.88
C PRO A 40 13.33 12.54 26.27
N LYS A 41 13.85 13.18 27.31
CA LYS A 41 13.85 12.66 28.69
C LYS A 41 12.45 12.28 29.18
N LYS A 42 11.41 13.01 28.79
CA LYS A 42 10.01 12.69 29.13
C LYS A 42 9.56 11.35 28.54
N LEU A 43 10.03 11.02 27.34
CA LEU A 43 9.73 9.73 26.69
C LEU A 43 10.47 8.58 27.42
N ILE A 44 11.75 8.76 27.72
CA ILE A 44 12.53 7.80 28.53
C ILE A 44 11.81 7.55 29.87
N ASN A 45 11.43 8.60 30.58
CA ASN A 45 10.73 8.51 31.87
C ASN A 45 9.37 7.79 31.77
N ALA A 46 8.67 7.92 30.64
CA ALA A 46 7.43 7.19 30.41
C ALA A 46 7.68 5.68 30.29
N PHE A 47 8.71 5.26 29.53
CA PHE A 47 9.09 3.84 29.42
C PHE A 47 9.60 3.27 30.73
N LEU A 48 10.45 3.99 31.44
CA LEU A 48 10.93 3.59 32.77
C LEU A 48 9.77 3.42 33.76
N SER A 49 8.80 4.35 33.75
CA SER A 49 7.62 4.28 34.61
C SER A 49 6.71 3.10 34.28
N ALA A 50 6.66 2.70 33.02
CA ALA A 50 5.78 1.64 32.55
C ALA A 50 6.39 0.25 32.77
N GLU A 51 7.70 0.09 32.56
CA GLU A 51 8.37 -1.20 32.42
C GLU A 51 9.36 -1.49 33.55
N ASP A 52 10.13 -0.49 34.00
CA ASP A 52 11.23 -0.72 34.95
C ASP A 52 11.62 0.57 35.69
N LYS A 53 10.85 0.92 36.71
CA LYS A 53 11.09 2.15 37.49
C LYS A 53 12.44 2.18 38.22
N GLY A 54 12.98 1.01 38.51
CA GLY A 54 14.25 0.84 39.22
C GLY A 54 15.45 0.63 38.30
N PHE A 55 15.32 0.82 37.00
CA PHE A 55 16.29 0.46 35.98
C PHE A 55 17.74 0.88 36.29
N TYR A 56 17.95 2.10 36.77
CA TYR A 56 19.27 2.62 37.12
C TYR A 56 19.83 2.10 38.45
N ASN A 57 19.00 1.41 39.28
CA ASN A 57 19.33 1.03 40.64
C ASN A 57 19.60 -0.47 40.84
N HIS A 58 19.37 -1.28 39.80
CA HIS A 58 19.63 -2.74 39.87
C HIS A 58 20.61 -3.16 38.79
N PHE A 59 21.18 -4.37 38.94
CA PHE A 59 22.17 -4.94 38.04
C PHE A 59 21.55 -6.06 37.17
N GLY A 60 20.68 -5.68 36.26
CA GLY A 60 20.02 -6.59 35.30
C GLY A 60 18.74 -7.28 35.83
N LEU A 61 18.67 -7.52 37.13
CA LEU A 61 17.54 -8.14 37.81
C LEU A 61 17.07 -7.25 38.96
N ASP A 62 15.78 -6.91 39.02
CA ASP A 62 15.19 -6.23 40.17
C ASP A 62 14.64 -7.27 41.16
N MET A 63 15.50 -7.65 42.13
CA MET A 63 15.15 -8.64 43.16
C MET A 63 13.97 -8.20 44.02
N LYS A 64 13.83 -6.88 44.31
CA LYS A 64 12.71 -6.33 45.09
C LYS A 64 11.40 -6.42 44.31
N ALA A 65 11.41 -6.09 43.01
CA ALA A 65 10.24 -6.23 42.16
C ALA A 65 9.85 -7.70 41.93
N THR A 66 10.85 -8.58 41.78
CA THR A 66 10.66 -10.04 41.61
C THR A 66 9.99 -10.63 42.84
N LEU A 67 10.52 -10.35 44.06
CA LEU A 67 9.94 -10.85 45.31
C LEU A 67 8.49 -10.34 45.50
N ARG A 68 8.26 -9.07 45.23
CA ARG A 68 6.89 -8.47 45.27
C ARG A 68 5.94 -9.15 44.30
N ALA A 69 6.39 -9.43 43.06
CA ALA A 69 5.59 -10.13 42.07
C ALA A 69 5.26 -11.56 42.51
N VAL A 70 6.21 -12.29 43.09
CA VAL A 70 5.97 -13.64 43.60
C VAL A 70 4.93 -13.61 44.71
N ILE A 71 5.08 -12.75 45.72
CA ILE A 71 4.11 -12.62 46.83
C ILE A 71 2.70 -12.26 46.28
N THR A 72 2.61 -11.29 45.37
CA THR A 72 1.33 -10.90 44.78
C THR A 72 0.72 -12.02 43.93
N ASN A 73 1.52 -12.78 43.20
CA ASN A 73 1.04 -13.90 42.40
C ASN A 73 0.54 -15.05 43.27
N ILE A 74 1.23 -15.34 44.38
CA ILE A 74 0.76 -16.32 45.37
C ILE A 74 -0.59 -15.90 45.95
N SER A 75 -0.74 -14.62 46.35
CA SER A 75 -2.01 -14.12 46.88
C SER A 75 -3.14 -14.06 45.85
N ASN A 76 -2.83 -14.13 44.56
CA ASN A 76 -3.82 -14.16 43.48
C ASN A 76 -4.15 -15.59 42.98
N ILE A 77 -3.53 -16.63 43.53
CA ILE A 77 -3.88 -18.02 43.18
C ILE A 77 -5.36 -18.26 43.53
N GLY A 78 -6.12 -18.73 42.53
CA GLY A 78 -7.57 -18.98 42.66
C GLY A 78 -8.46 -17.77 42.39
N SER A 79 -7.90 -16.54 42.24
CA SER A 79 -8.70 -15.32 41.99
C SER A 79 -9.01 -15.03 40.50
N GLY A 80 -8.55 -15.85 39.55
CA GLY A 80 -8.70 -15.64 38.12
C GLY A 80 -7.93 -14.42 37.56
N LYS A 81 -7.15 -13.74 38.40
CA LYS A 81 -6.32 -12.59 37.99
C LYS A 81 -5.05 -13.06 37.26
N ARG A 82 -4.65 -12.32 36.22
CA ARG A 82 -3.41 -12.60 35.49
C ARG A 82 -2.19 -12.38 36.37
N LEU A 83 -1.20 -13.25 36.21
CA LEU A 83 0.08 -13.15 36.90
C LEU A 83 0.78 -11.82 36.58
N ILE A 84 1.37 -11.20 37.61
CA ILE A 84 2.16 -9.98 37.49
C ILE A 84 3.59 -10.37 37.12
N GLY A 85 4.10 -9.83 36.03
CA GLY A 85 5.49 -10.00 35.60
C GLY A 85 6.40 -8.95 36.25
N ALA A 86 7.65 -9.33 36.54
CA ALA A 86 8.70 -8.46 37.08
C ALA A 86 9.96 -8.49 36.20
N SER A 87 9.80 -8.60 34.88
CA SER A 87 10.95 -8.58 33.96
C SER A 87 11.48 -7.17 33.81
N THR A 88 12.79 -6.99 33.94
CA THR A 88 13.49 -5.72 33.75
C THR A 88 13.66 -5.38 32.27
N ILE A 89 14.00 -4.13 31.97
CA ILE A 89 14.37 -3.69 30.61
C ILE A 89 15.54 -4.52 30.08
N THR A 90 16.57 -4.77 30.90
CA THR A 90 17.73 -5.60 30.51
C THR A 90 17.34 -7.03 30.17
N GLN A 91 16.41 -7.64 30.94
CA GLN A 91 15.87 -8.96 30.60
C GLN A 91 15.08 -8.94 29.29
N GLN A 92 14.35 -7.87 28.99
CA GLN A 92 13.65 -7.72 27.71
C GLN A 92 14.63 -7.59 26.54
N VAL A 93 15.74 -6.87 26.71
CA VAL A 93 16.84 -6.82 25.73
C VAL A 93 17.42 -8.22 25.51
N ALA A 94 17.75 -8.94 26.57
CA ALA A 94 18.26 -10.31 26.48
C ALA A 94 17.30 -11.23 25.71
N LYS A 95 16.01 -11.14 26.00
CA LYS A 95 14.95 -11.90 25.32
C LYS A 95 14.88 -11.57 23.82
N ASN A 96 14.86 -10.28 23.47
CA ASN A 96 14.61 -9.85 22.09
C ASN A 96 15.80 -10.13 21.16
N PHE A 97 17.03 -10.09 21.69
CA PHE A 97 18.25 -10.25 20.88
C PHE A 97 18.81 -11.66 20.84
N LEU A 98 18.63 -12.45 21.90
CA LEU A 98 19.43 -13.64 22.13
C LEU A 98 18.61 -14.92 22.35
N LEU A 99 17.28 -14.84 22.43
CA LEU A 99 16.43 -15.97 22.77
C LEU A 99 15.29 -16.17 21.77
N THR A 100 14.81 -17.41 21.68
CA THR A 100 13.63 -17.77 20.89
C THR A 100 12.34 -17.38 21.58
N SER A 101 11.22 -17.38 20.84
CA SER A 101 9.88 -16.99 21.36
C SER A 101 9.22 -18.05 22.25
N GLU A 102 9.86 -19.21 22.50
CA GLU A 102 9.32 -20.27 23.33
C GLU A 102 9.14 -19.82 24.78
N VAL A 103 8.02 -20.24 25.39
CA VAL A 103 7.71 -19.95 26.79
C VAL A 103 8.14 -21.16 27.64
N SER A 104 9.34 -21.10 28.24
CA SER A 104 9.87 -22.15 29.12
C SER A 104 10.61 -21.57 30.32
N TYR A 105 10.68 -22.34 31.41
CA TYR A 105 11.47 -21.96 32.59
C TYR A 105 12.96 -21.90 32.25
N GLU A 106 13.45 -22.79 31.41
CA GLU A 106 14.83 -22.79 30.95
C GLU A 106 15.19 -21.47 30.23
N ARG A 107 14.31 -21.02 29.35
CA ARG A 107 14.49 -19.71 28.69
C ARG A 107 14.54 -18.58 29.72
N LYS A 108 13.71 -18.63 30.78
CA LYS A 108 13.67 -17.57 31.79
C LYS A 108 14.96 -17.51 32.61
N ILE A 109 15.59 -18.65 32.88
CA ILE A 109 16.92 -18.73 33.53
C ILE A 109 17.99 -18.17 32.59
N LYS A 110 17.98 -18.56 31.32
CA LYS A 110 18.90 -18.02 30.30
C LYS A 110 18.78 -16.50 30.19
N GLU A 111 17.55 -15.98 30.17
CA GLU A 111 17.24 -14.53 30.15
C GLU A 111 17.88 -13.80 31.35
N ALA A 112 17.76 -14.34 32.54
CA ALA A 112 18.36 -13.77 33.76
C ALA A 112 19.90 -13.76 33.72
N ILE A 113 20.51 -14.86 33.32
CA ILE A 113 21.99 -14.97 33.19
C ILE A 113 22.49 -13.98 32.11
N LEU A 114 21.80 -13.90 31.00
CA LEU A 114 22.16 -12.99 29.91
C LEU A 114 22.00 -11.53 30.33
N ALA A 115 20.96 -11.19 31.09
CA ALA A 115 20.76 -9.84 31.61
C ALA A 115 21.94 -9.37 32.46
N ILE A 116 22.42 -10.22 33.36
CA ILE A 116 23.62 -9.91 34.18
C ILE A 116 24.86 -9.72 33.29
N ARG A 117 25.03 -10.54 32.25
CA ARG A 117 26.17 -10.42 31.32
C ARG A 117 26.11 -9.15 30.48
N ILE A 118 24.91 -8.74 30.07
CA ILE A 118 24.68 -7.48 29.34
C ILE A 118 25.06 -6.29 30.22
N GLU A 119 24.62 -6.25 31.46
CA GLU A 119 24.97 -5.18 32.42
C GLU A 119 26.46 -5.06 32.73
N ARG A 120 27.22 -6.14 32.58
CA ARG A 120 28.70 -6.11 32.72
C ARG A 120 29.39 -5.53 31.49
N ALA A 121 28.74 -5.58 30.35
CA ALA A 121 29.32 -5.22 29.06
C ALA A 121 28.91 -3.86 28.53
N PHE A 122 27.73 -3.37 28.93
CA PHE A 122 27.12 -2.15 28.44
C PHE A 122 26.71 -1.24 29.59
N SER A 123 26.83 0.05 29.41
CA SER A 123 26.29 1.03 30.34
C SER A 123 24.75 1.01 30.32
N LYS A 124 24.14 1.54 31.37
CA LYS A 124 22.67 1.69 31.44
C LYS A 124 22.08 2.44 30.23
N ASN A 125 22.75 3.48 29.77
CA ASN A 125 22.31 4.26 28.63
C ASN A 125 22.37 3.45 27.33
N GLU A 126 23.42 2.66 27.11
CA GLU A 126 23.52 1.77 25.95
C GLU A 126 22.44 0.68 25.97
N ILE A 127 22.17 0.08 27.13
CA ILE A 127 21.09 -0.90 27.28
C ILE A 127 19.73 -0.27 26.98
N LEU A 128 19.50 0.93 27.46
CA LEU A 128 18.25 1.64 27.21
C LEU A 128 18.10 2.06 25.75
N GLU A 129 19.20 2.47 25.10
CA GLU A 129 19.26 2.76 23.67
C GLU A 129 18.88 1.53 22.85
N LEU A 130 19.49 0.38 23.12
CA LEU A 130 19.16 -0.90 22.49
C LEU A 130 17.67 -1.23 22.69
N TYR A 131 17.15 -1.11 23.91
CA TYR A 131 15.76 -1.38 24.22
C TYR A 131 14.81 -0.50 23.42
N LEU A 132 14.99 0.82 23.48
CA LEU A 132 14.10 1.79 22.86
C LEU A 132 14.11 1.74 21.32
N ASN A 133 15.21 1.26 20.73
CA ASN A 133 15.32 1.06 19.27
C ASN A 133 14.81 -0.30 18.80
N GLU A 134 14.67 -1.31 19.69
CA GLU A 134 14.33 -2.67 19.31
C GLU A 134 12.94 -3.13 19.71
N ILE A 135 12.35 -2.51 20.73
CA ILE A 135 11.07 -2.97 21.27
C ILE A 135 9.94 -2.89 20.22
N TYR A 136 9.20 -3.98 20.09
CA TYR A 136 8.03 -4.01 19.21
C TYR A 136 6.86 -3.26 19.82
N LEU A 137 6.33 -2.27 19.09
CA LEU A 137 5.28 -1.35 19.52
C LEU A 137 3.99 -1.48 18.72
N GLY A 138 3.83 -2.54 17.94
CA GLY A 138 2.65 -2.72 17.07
C GLY A 138 2.81 -2.04 15.70
N PHE A 139 1.85 -2.23 14.79
CA PHE A 139 1.87 -1.69 13.42
C PHE A 139 3.19 -1.95 12.68
N LYS A 140 3.81 -3.10 12.88
CA LYS A 140 5.15 -3.43 12.34
C LYS A 140 6.24 -2.42 12.76
N SER A 141 6.02 -1.65 13.82
CA SER A 141 6.95 -0.64 14.32
C SER A 141 7.87 -1.28 15.36
N TYR A 142 9.15 -1.28 15.07
CA TYR A 142 10.21 -1.67 15.99
C TYR A 142 10.99 -0.41 16.38
N GLY A 143 11.06 -0.14 17.69
CA GLY A 143 11.60 1.09 18.25
C GLY A 143 10.65 2.29 18.25
N ILE A 144 10.98 3.23 19.14
CA ILE A 144 10.13 4.39 19.45
C ILE A 144 9.98 5.37 18.29
N ALA A 145 11.02 5.55 17.47
CA ALA A 145 10.98 6.51 16.36
C ALA A 145 10.06 6.01 15.23
N ALA A 146 10.16 4.72 14.87
CA ALA A 146 9.25 4.12 13.90
C ALA A 146 7.79 4.15 14.40
N ALA A 147 7.58 3.91 15.70
CA ALA A 147 6.26 3.99 16.29
C ALA A 147 5.70 5.43 16.30
N ALA A 148 6.52 6.43 16.63
CA ALA A 148 6.12 7.84 16.60
C ALA A 148 5.64 8.28 15.21
N LEU A 149 6.39 7.90 14.17
CA LEU A 149 6.01 8.15 12.77
C LEU A 149 4.73 7.40 12.40
N ASN A 150 4.65 6.09 12.70
CA ASN A 150 3.52 5.26 12.27
C ASN A 150 2.20 5.57 12.97
N TYR A 151 2.24 5.97 14.26
CA TYR A 151 1.03 6.29 15.02
C TYR A 151 0.62 7.75 14.90
N PHE A 152 1.59 8.67 14.83
CA PHE A 152 1.33 10.10 14.99
C PHE A 152 1.86 10.98 13.85
N ASP A 153 2.62 10.42 12.91
CA ASP A 153 3.33 11.15 11.85
C ASP A 153 4.20 12.29 12.41
N LYS A 154 4.90 12.00 13.53
CA LYS A 154 5.71 12.98 14.27
C LYS A 154 7.11 12.46 14.55
N SER A 155 8.07 13.40 14.59
CA SER A 155 9.37 13.14 15.23
C SER A 155 9.21 13.02 16.75
N LEU A 156 10.19 12.41 17.43
CA LEU A 156 10.15 12.19 18.88
C LEU A 156 9.98 13.50 19.67
N ASP A 157 10.59 14.59 19.20
CA ASP A 157 10.54 15.91 19.86
C ASP A 157 9.16 16.56 19.78
N ASN A 158 8.38 16.21 18.76
CA ASN A 158 7.04 16.77 18.51
C ASN A 158 5.92 15.98 19.19
N LEU A 159 6.25 14.91 19.90
CA LEU A 159 5.27 14.13 20.63
C LEU A 159 4.78 14.88 21.86
N SER A 160 3.47 14.92 22.08
CA SER A 160 2.88 15.34 23.36
C SER A 160 3.16 14.30 24.45
N LEU A 161 3.07 14.70 25.72
CA LEU A 161 3.29 13.77 26.84
C LEU A 161 2.27 12.61 26.84
N ALA A 162 1.02 12.86 26.41
CA ALA A 162 0.01 11.82 26.24
C ALA A 162 0.39 10.80 25.16
N GLU A 163 0.98 11.24 24.06
CA GLU A 163 1.49 10.36 22.98
C GLU A 163 2.72 9.58 23.45
N MET A 164 3.65 10.22 24.18
CA MET A 164 4.80 9.53 24.78
C MET A 164 4.36 8.43 25.76
N ALA A 165 3.38 8.72 26.62
CA ALA A 165 2.81 7.74 27.54
C ALA A 165 2.05 6.62 26.83
N PHE A 166 1.44 6.91 25.67
CA PHE A 166 0.82 5.90 24.84
C PHE A 166 1.86 4.95 24.24
N LEU A 167 2.95 5.45 23.67
CA LEU A 167 4.03 4.59 23.15
C LEU A 167 4.60 3.70 24.25
N ALA A 168 4.81 4.23 25.45
CA ALA A 168 5.29 3.47 26.60
C ALA A 168 4.25 2.46 27.15
N ALA A 169 2.99 2.57 26.78
CA ALA A 169 1.95 1.61 27.16
C ALA A 169 1.96 0.32 26.31
N LEU A 170 2.55 0.38 25.10
CA LEU A 170 2.46 -0.67 24.07
C LEU A 170 3.28 -1.94 24.37
N PRO A 171 4.51 -1.89 24.94
CA PRO A 171 5.36 -3.09 25.10
C PRO A 171 4.67 -4.26 25.76
N LYS A 172 3.77 -3.99 26.73
CA LYS A 172 3.05 -5.02 27.47
C LYS A 172 2.19 -5.93 26.60
N ALA A 173 1.51 -5.37 25.60
CA ALA A 173 0.65 -6.11 24.66
C ALA A 173 0.30 -5.24 23.44
N PRO A 174 1.20 -5.08 22.47
CA PRO A 174 1.02 -4.13 21.34
C PRO A 174 -0.26 -4.36 20.55
N ASN A 175 -0.63 -5.63 20.32
CA ASN A 175 -1.83 -5.99 19.57
C ASN A 175 -3.13 -5.76 20.36
N ASN A 176 -3.07 -5.78 21.70
CA ASN A 176 -4.23 -5.58 22.55
C ASN A 176 -4.52 -4.08 22.82
N TYR A 177 -3.54 -3.22 22.62
CA TYR A 177 -3.65 -1.77 22.78
C TYR A 177 -3.65 -1.04 21.43
N ASN A 178 -4.05 -1.75 20.34
CA ASN A 178 -4.17 -1.15 19.02
C ASN A 178 -5.34 -0.15 19.01
N PRO A 179 -5.08 1.16 18.89
CA PRO A 179 -6.09 2.18 19.04
C PRO A 179 -7.06 2.29 17.84
N LEU A 180 -6.77 1.65 16.71
CA LEU A 180 -7.72 1.58 15.58
C LEU A 180 -8.93 0.66 15.88
N TYR A 181 -8.74 -0.33 16.76
CA TYR A 181 -9.77 -1.34 17.04
C TYR A 181 -10.14 -1.40 18.54
N LYS A 182 -9.27 -0.91 19.44
CA LYS A 182 -9.40 -1.04 20.89
C LYS A 182 -9.02 0.25 21.60
N ILE A 183 -9.60 1.37 21.16
CA ILE A 183 -9.25 2.73 21.64
C ILE A 183 -9.45 2.90 23.16
N GLU A 184 -10.49 2.29 23.73
CA GLU A 184 -10.77 2.37 25.16
C GLU A 184 -9.67 1.70 25.98
N GLN A 185 -9.27 0.47 25.60
CA GLN A 185 -8.21 -0.28 26.28
C GLN A 185 -6.87 0.44 26.18
N ALA A 186 -6.58 1.00 25.01
CA ALA A 186 -5.40 1.82 24.76
C ALA A 186 -5.39 3.07 25.65
N THR A 187 -6.54 3.76 25.79
CA THR A 187 -6.69 4.94 26.64
C THR A 187 -6.50 4.60 28.11
N VAL A 188 -7.13 3.53 28.60
CA VAL A 188 -6.97 3.07 29.98
C VAL A 188 -5.49 2.77 30.29
N ARG A 189 -4.81 2.05 29.40
CA ARG A 189 -3.39 1.71 29.60
C ARG A 189 -2.47 2.93 29.52
N ARG A 190 -2.70 3.86 28.58
CA ARG A 190 -2.00 5.14 28.51
C ARG A 190 -2.17 5.94 29.80
N ASN A 191 -3.38 6.02 30.32
CA ASN A 191 -3.68 6.74 31.57
C ASN A 191 -3.01 6.09 32.78
N TRP A 192 -2.88 4.77 32.78
CA TRP A 192 -2.10 4.06 33.78
C TRP A 192 -0.62 4.47 33.75
N VAL A 193 -0.01 4.61 32.56
CA VAL A 193 1.39 5.09 32.43
C VAL A 193 1.53 6.50 32.98
N LEU A 194 0.63 7.43 32.63
CA LEU A 194 0.64 8.80 33.17
C LEU A 194 0.57 8.82 34.71
N ASN A 195 -0.26 7.94 35.28
CA ASN A 195 -0.34 7.80 36.73
C ASN A 195 0.97 7.25 37.33
N GLN A 196 1.65 6.28 36.68
CA GLN A 196 2.97 5.82 37.12
C GLN A 196 4.03 6.92 37.03
N MET A 197 4.03 7.74 35.96
CA MET A 197 4.92 8.89 35.84
C MET A 197 4.72 9.89 36.99
N HIS A 198 3.48 10.14 37.39
CA HIS A 198 3.17 10.98 38.54
C HIS A 198 3.67 10.36 39.85
N LYS A 199 3.39 9.07 40.11
CA LYS A 199 3.84 8.35 41.31
C LYS A 199 5.36 8.28 41.41
N ASN A 200 6.07 8.29 40.30
CA ASN A 200 7.54 8.28 40.24
C ASN A 200 8.15 9.71 40.25
N GLY A 201 7.33 10.77 40.40
CA GLY A 201 7.80 12.13 40.50
C GLY A 201 8.24 12.80 39.19
N TYR A 202 7.98 12.20 38.04
CA TYR A 202 8.37 12.75 36.74
C TYR A 202 7.41 13.84 36.23
N ILE A 203 6.16 13.82 36.69
CA ILE A 203 5.14 14.85 36.39
C ILE A 203 4.32 15.16 37.66
N ASN A 204 3.77 16.37 37.75
CA ASN A 204 2.86 16.74 38.80
C ASN A 204 1.42 16.28 38.51
N LYS A 205 0.54 16.41 39.50
CA LYS A 205 -0.85 15.94 39.40
C LYS A 205 -1.69 16.68 38.38
N ASP A 206 -1.41 17.96 38.18
CA ASP A 206 -2.17 18.80 37.24
C ASP A 206 -1.82 18.44 35.79
N ILE A 207 -0.54 18.17 35.51
CA ILE A 207 -0.09 17.66 34.22
C ILE A 207 -0.71 16.28 33.94
N GLU A 208 -0.72 15.38 34.94
CA GLU A 208 -1.37 14.07 34.78
C GLU A 208 -2.84 14.23 34.39
N LYS A 209 -3.62 15.04 35.15
CA LYS A 209 -5.04 15.28 34.87
C LYS A 209 -5.25 15.87 33.46
N LYS A 210 -4.47 16.88 33.07
CA LYS A 210 -4.54 17.52 31.76
C LYS A 210 -4.28 16.54 30.61
N GLU A 211 -3.24 15.72 30.72
CA GLU A 211 -2.84 14.79 29.66
C GLU A 211 -3.77 13.56 29.57
N ARG A 212 -4.40 13.14 30.67
CA ARG A 212 -5.42 12.08 30.67
C ARG A 212 -6.66 12.42 29.85
N ASN A 213 -7.04 13.69 29.83
CA ASN A 213 -8.24 14.15 29.13
C ASN A 213 -8.02 14.32 27.62
N LYS A 214 -6.77 14.25 27.13
CA LYS A 214 -6.49 14.31 25.71
C LYS A 214 -6.89 13.01 25.01
N PRO A 215 -7.66 13.07 23.91
CA PRO A 215 -7.96 11.87 23.12
C PRO A 215 -6.68 11.34 22.43
N ILE A 216 -6.60 10.03 22.25
CA ILE A 216 -5.57 9.43 21.40
C ILE A 216 -6.02 9.64 19.95
N LYS A 217 -5.43 10.63 19.29
CA LYS A 217 -5.64 10.89 17.86
C LYS A 217 -4.51 10.21 17.09
N ILE A 218 -4.81 9.10 16.44
CA ILE A 218 -3.90 8.54 15.46
C ILE A 218 -4.11 9.34 14.18
N LEU A 219 -3.11 10.07 13.79
CA LEU A 219 -2.99 10.41 12.40
C LEU A 219 -2.70 9.06 11.74
N LYS A 220 -3.65 8.53 10.96
CA LYS A 220 -3.23 7.56 9.95
C LYS A 220 -2.03 8.23 9.30
N SER A 221 -0.82 7.78 9.65
CA SER A 221 0.28 7.99 8.77
C SER A 221 -0.31 7.66 7.42
N SER A 222 -0.41 8.63 6.54
CA SER A 222 -0.17 8.36 5.16
C SER A 222 1.26 7.80 5.16
N GLY A 223 1.40 6.65 5.81
CA GLY A 223 2.53 5.78 5.68
C GLY A 223 2.66 5.76 4.21
N ILE A 224 3.78 6.22 3.67
CA ILE A 224 3.95 6.36 2.24
C ILE A 224 3.19 5.18 1.73
N ASP A 225 1.94 5.46 1.41
CA ASP A 225 1.06 4.44 0.92
C ASP A 225 1.94 3.84 -0.15
N ALA A 226 2.09 2.51 -0.16
CA ALA A 226 2.67 1.84 -1.32
C ALA A 226 1.91 2.28 -2.59
N GLY A 227 1.32 3.44 -2.55
CA GLY A 227 0.32 4.09 -3.32
C GLY A 227 0.82 5.04 -4.36
N TYR A 228 2.02 5.56 -4.23
CA TYR A 228 2.58 6.33 -5.33
C TYR A 228 3.32 5.39 -6.28
N ALA A 229 2.72 5.08 -7.44
CA ALA A 229 3.28 4.18 -8.46
C ALA A 229 3.53 2.72 -8.00
N PRO A 230 2.54 2.03 -7.41
CA PRO A 230 2.76 0.72 -6.79
C PRO A 230 3.24 -0.36 -7.78
N TYR A 231 2.78 -0.33 -9.03
CA TYR A 231 3.27 -1.23 -10.08
C TYR A 231 4.76 -0.99 -10.40
N PHE A 232 5.18 0.28 -10.45
CA PHE A 232 6.57 0.63 -10.70
C PHE A 232 7.46 0.24 -9.53
N THR A 233 7.06 0.56 -8.30
CA THR A 233 7.84 0.24 -7.09
C THR A 233 7.95 -1.26 -6.86
N GLU A 234 6.91 -2.04 -7.17
CA GLU A 234 6.97 -3.50 -7.10
C GLU A 234 7.93 -4.09 -8.16
N GLU A 235 7.99 -3.51 -9.35
CA GLU A 235 8.95 -3.94 -10.36
C GLU A 235 10.40 -3.61 -9.95
N VAL A 236 10.63 -2.44 -9.35
CA VAL A 236 11.92 -2.08 -8.73
C VAL A 236 12.28 -3.09 -7.64
N ARG A 237 11.35 -3.43 -6.74
CA ARG A 237 11.57 -4.43 -5.70
C ARG A 237 11.97 -5.79 -6.28
N LYS A 238 11.24 -6.28 -7.29
CA LYS A 238 11.53 -7.54 -7.98
C LYS A 238 12.91 -7.53 -8.64
N THR A 239 13.26 -6.43 -9.29
CA THR A 239 14.57 -6.27 -9.96
C THR A 239 15.71 -6.30 -8.94
N LEU A 240 15.58 -5.55 -7.84
CA LEU A 240 16.58 -5.51 -6.78
C LEU A 240 16.70 -6.85 -6.05
N SER A 241 15.58 -7.54 -5.79
CA SER A 241 15.56 -8.85 -5.14
C SER A 241 16.28 -9.93 -5.95
N LYS A 242 16.26 -9.85 -7.28
CA LYS A 242 16.98 -10.76 -8.17
C LYS A 242 18.48 -10.46 -8.29
N ASN A 243 18.91 -9.29 -7.88
CA ASN A 243 20.31 -8.89 -7.94
C ASN A 243 21.14 -9.66 -6.91
N LYS A 244 22.16 -10.40 -7.34
CA LYS A 244 22.99 -11.26 -6.48
C LYS A 244 23.70 -10.50 -5.33
N LYS A 245 24.03 -9.21 -5.51
CA LYS A 245 24.74 -8.39 -4.50
C LYS A 245 23.79 -7.73 -3.51
N ILE A 246 22.59 -7.40 -3.93
CA ILE A 246 21.63 -6.59 -3.17
C ILE A 246 20.50 -7.44 -2.59
N GLY A 247 20.03 -8.46 -3.33
CA GLY A 247 18.77 -9.14 -3.08
C GLY A 247 18.58 -9.69 -1.66
N SER A 248 19.57 -10.42 -1.14
CA SER A 248 19.53 -10.96 0.24
C SER A 248 19.56 -9.88 1.33
N LYS A 249 20.07 -8.69 0.99
CA LYS A 249 20.27 -7.58 1.93
C LYS A 249 19.34 -6.39 1.68
N LEU A 250 18.43 -6.51 0.71
CA LEU A 250 17.50 -5.44 0.30
C LEU A 250 16.68 -4.89 1.48
N TYR A 251 16.30 -5.75 2.41
CA TYR A 251 15.43 -5.40 3.52
C TYR A 251 16.18 -5.07 4.83
N THR A 252 17.51 -5.12 4.82
CA THR A 252 18.31 -5.03 6.06
C THR A 252 19.46 -4.02 6.00
N ASN A 253 19.96 -3.67 4.82
CA ASN A 253 21.19 -2.89 4.68
C ASN A 253 20.97 -1.39 4.40
N GLY A 254 19.72 -0.90 4.32
CA GLY A 254 19.44 0.53 4.20
C GLY A 254 19.95 1.15 2.91
N TYR A 255 19.73 0.50 1.78
CA TYR A 255 20.12 1.09 0.49
C TYR A 255 19.30 2.35 0.18
N SER A 256 19.94 3.34 -0.44
CA SER A 256 19.28 4.46 -1.10
C SER A 256 19.20 4.18 -2.59
N VAL A 257 18.01 3.94 -3.09
CA VAL A 257 17.78 3.58 -4.50
C VAL A 257 17.12 4.75 -5.22
N ARG A 258 17.79 5.33 -6.20
CA ARG A 258 17.20 6.35 -7.08
C ARG A 258 16.72 5.71 -8.37
N THR A 259 15.46 5.92 -8.70
CA THR A 259 14.82 5.37 -9.91
C THR A 259 14.71 6.42 -11.01
N THR A 260 14.24 6.00 -12.17
CA THR A 260 13.96 6.87 -13.31
C THR A 260 12.56 7.46 -13.30
N LEU A 261 11.70 7.07 -12.34
CA LEU A 261 10.32 7.50 -12.29
C LEU A 261 10.21 9.02 -12.22
N ASN A 262 9.41 9.59 -13.12
CA ASN A 262 9.00 10.98 -13.10
C ASN A 262 7.60 11.09 -12.47
N PRO A 263 7.45 11.73 -11.29
CA PRO A 263 6.18 11.83 -10.59
C PRO A 263 5.05 12.44 -11.42
N PHE A 264 5.33 13.49 -12.16
CA PHE A 264 4.32 14.15 -13.01
C PHE A 264 3.83 13.22 -14.12
N MET A 265 4.75 12.53 -14.82
CA MET A 265 4.37 11.57 -15.86
C MET A 265 3.62 10.36 -15.29
N GLN A 266 3.97 9.90 -14.09
CA GLN A 266 3.26 8.79 -13.44
C GLN A 266 1.80 9.14 -13.15
N VAL A 267 1.53 10.31 -12.55
CA VAL A 267 0.15 10.75 -12.27
C VAL A 267 -0.66 10.84 -13.56
N ASN A 268 -0.08 11.40 -14.62
CA ASN A 268 -0.76 11.53 -15.90
C ASN A 268 -0.99 10.16 -16.57
N ALA A 269 -0.03 9.25 -16.48
CA ALA A 269 -0.16 7.88 -17.01
C ALA A 269 -1.27 7.11 -16.28
N ASP A 270 -1.29 7.17 -14.94
CA ASP A 270 -2.34 6.52 -14.15
C ASP A 270 -3.73 7.08 -14.50
N GLU A 271 -3.86 8.41 -14.59
CA GLU A 271 -5.14 9.03 -14.94
C GLU A 271 -5.57 8.72 -16.39
N ALA A 272 -4.64 8.72 -17.33
CA ALA A 272 -4.91 8.36 -18.73
C ALA A 272 -5.38 6.91 -18.86
N LEU A 273 -4.71 5.97 -18.20
CA LEU A 273 -5.10 4.57 -18.19
C LEU A 273 -6.50 4.38 -17.58
N VAL A 274 -6.73 4.93 -16.40
CA VAL A 274 -8.01 4.81 -15.70
C VAL A 274 -9.14 5.41 -16.54
N ASN A 275 -8.95 6.60 -17.11
CA ASN A 275 -9.96 7.25 -17.97
C ASN A 275 -10.22 6.44 -19.24
N GLY A 276 -9.18 5.87 -19.85
CA GLY A 276 -9.30 5.01 -21.03
C GLY A 276 -10.11 3.74 -20.75
N LEU A 277 -9.79 3.05 -19.65
CA LEU A 277 -10.51 1.85 -19.22
C LEU A 277 -11.97 2.15 -18.89
N GLU A 278 -12.25 3.21 -18.11
CA GLU A 278 -13.61 3.62 -17.81
C GLU A 278 -14.40 4.05 -19.05
N SER A 279 -13.76 4.74 -20.00
CA SER A 279 -14.40 5.13 -21.26
C SER A 279 -14.77 3.93 -22.12
N LEU A 280 -13.87 2.95 -22.24
CA LEU A 280 -14.15 1.70 -22.95
C LEU A 280 -15.29 0.94 -22.26
N ASP A 281 -15.23 0.82 -20.95
CA ASP A 281 -16.19 0.09 -20.13
C ASP A 281 -17.61 0.70 -20.19
N LYS A 282 -17.71 2.04 -20.16
CA LYS A 282 -18.98 2.77 -20.32
C LYS A 282 -19.64 2.53 -21.67
N ARG A 283 -18.86 2.31 -22.75
CA ARG A 283 -19.41 1.94 -24.05
C ARG A 283 -20.05 0.55 -24.06
N GLN A 284 -19.72 -0.28 -23.06
CA GLN A 284 -20.31 -1.61 -22.88
C GLN A 284 -21.55 -1.60 -21.98
N GLY A 285 -21.95 -0.44 -21.45
CA GLY A 285 -23.17 -0.25 -20.66
C GLY A 285 -22.97 -0.34 -19.14
N TRP A 286 -24.08 -0.25 -18.43
CA TRP A 286 -24.15 -0.30 -16.98
C TRP A 286 -24.32 -1.73 -16.49
N ARG A 287 -23.47 -2.18 -15.56
CA ARG A 287 -23.50 -3.55 -14.98
C ARG A 287 -24.16 -3.62 -13.62
N GLY A 288 -24.54 -2.48 -13.07
CA GLY A 288 -25.21 -2.44 -11.77
C GLY A 288 -24.37 -1.84 -10.66
N ILE A 289 -24.90 -1.97 -9.48
CA ILE A 289 -24.33 -1.46 -8.22
C ILE A 289 -23.26 -2.42 -7.68
N ILE A 290 -22.42 -1.95 -6.74
CA ILE A 290 -21.47 -2.81 -6.04
C ILE A 290 -22.22 -3.74 -5.07
N LYS A 291 -23.10 -3.15 -4.25
CA LYS A 291 -24.00 -3.86 -3.34
C LYS A 291 -25.09 -2.91 -2.83
N ASN A 292 -26.19 -3.45 -2.33
CA ASN A 292 -27.19 -2.71 -1.58
C ASN A 292 -26.99 -2.91 -0.08
N LEU A 293 -27.21 -1.86 0.71
CA LEU A 293 -27.14 -1.87 2.18
C LEU A 293 -28.50 -1.47 2.75
N ASP A 294 -29.01 -2.26 3.68
CA ASP A 294 -30.20 -1.93 4.45
C ASP A 294 -29.82 -0.86 5.51
N LEU A 295 -30.12 0.39 5.19
CA LEU A 295 -29.78 1.54 6.06
C LEU A 295 -30.53 1.54 7.38
N SER A 296 -31.60 0.76 7.52
CA SER A 296 -32.36 0.65 8.77
C SER A 296 -31.66 -0.24 9.81
N LYS A 297 -30.77 -1.13 9.35
CA LYS A 297 -30.06 -2.12 10.19
C LYS A 297 -28.60 -1.78 10.50
N LEU A 298 -28.06 -0.74 9.86
CA LEU A 298 -26.63 -0.40 9.97
C LEU A 298 -26.45 0.97 10.62
N SER A 299 -25.54 1.04 11.57
CA SER A 299 -25.05 2.31 12.10
C SER A 299 -24.22 3.07 11.06
N LEU A 300 -24.12 4.38 11.22
CA LEU A 300 -23.29 5.22 10.36
C LEU A 300 -21.82 4.72 10.31
N ASN A 301 -21.27 4.28 11.44
CA ASN A 301 -19.91 3.76 11.51
C ASN A 301 -19.73 2.47 10.68
N GLU A 302 -20.69 1.56 10.71
CA GLU A 302 -20.64 0.34 9.89
C GLU A 302 -20.71 0.65 8.41
N ILE A 303 -21.56 1.60 8.00
CA ILE A 303 -21.64 2.10 6.62
C ILE A 303 -20.28 2.68 6.18
N LEU A 304 -19.65 3.51 7.01
CA LEU A 304 -18.36 4.12 6.69
C LEU A 304 -17.24 3.08 6.59
N ILE A 305 -17.24 2.02 7.42
CA ILE A 305 -16.30 0.91 7.32
C ILE A 305 -16.45 0.21 5.97
N ILE A 306 -17.69 -0.08 5.55
CA ILE A 306 -17.99 -0.73 4.27
C ILE A 306 -17.54 0.13 3.09
N LEU A 307 -17.85 1.43 3.11
CA LEU A 307 -17.43 2.35 2.05
C LEU A 307 -15.91 2.46 1.97
N ASN A 308 -15.22 2.51 3.11
CA ASN A 308 -13.76 2.55 3.16
C ASN A 308 -13.10 1.26 2.61
N ASP A 309 -13.72 0.10 2.78
CA ASP A 309 -13.21 -1.14 2.21
C ASP A 309 -13.32 -1.16 0.68
N VAL A 310 -14.45 -0.71 0.14
CA VAL A 310 -14.61 -0.51 -1.32
C VAL A 310 -13.62 0.55 -1.84
N GLN A 311 -13.45 1.65 -1.09
CA GLN A 311 -12.56 2.75 -1.47
C GLN A 311 -11.10 2.31 -1.69
N LYS A 312 -10.60 1.34 -0.93
CA LYS A 312 -9.25 0.78 -1.12
C LYS A 312 -9.01 0.18 -2.51
N LYS A 313 -10.07 -0.27 -3.18
CA LYS A 313 -10.03 -0.87 -4.52
C LYS A 313 -10.22 0.13 -5.65
N LEU A 314 -10.36 1.42 -5.33
CA LEU A 314 -10.59 2.48 -6.29
C LEU A 314 -9.34 3.30 -6.54
N PRO A 315 -9.09 3.76 -7.78
CA PRO A 315 -8.04 4.73 -8.08
C PRO A 315 -8.30 6.08 -7.40
N LEU A 316 -7.24 6.89 -7.32
CA LEU A 316 -7.35 8.28 -6.89
C LEU A 316 -8.46 9.02 -7.67
N LYS A 317 -9.11 9.97 -7.02
CA LYS A 317 -10.24 10.76 -7.57
C LYS A 317 -11.53 9.96 -7.83
N ARG A 318 -11.61 8.66 -7.51
CA ARG A 318 -12.86 7.88 -7.48
C ARG A 318 -13.28 7.65 -6.04
N LYS A 319 -14.57 7.74 -5.77
CA LYS A 319 -15.11 7.55 -4.43
C LYS A 319 -16.21 6.49 -4.44
N ALA A 320 -16.15 5.60 -3.45
CA ALA A 320 -17.27 4.73 -3.11
C ALA A 320 -18.27 5.56 -2.31
N VAL A 321 -19.52 5.57 -2.69
CA VAL A 321 -20.57 6.36 -2.07
C VAL A 321 -21.85 5.54 -1.93
N ILE A 322 -22.73 5.94 -1.03
CA ILE A 322 -24.03 5.32 -0.86
C ILE A 322 -25.13 6.26 -1.33
N VAL A 323 -26.14 5.73 -2.03
CA VAL A 323 -27.32 6.48 -2.43
C VAL A 323 -28.17 6.76 -1.20
N ASN A 324 -28.28 8.03 -0.82
CA ASN A 324 -28.99 8.49 0.35
C ASN A 324 -30.46 8.81 0.07
N LYS A 325 -30.72 9.54 -1.04
CA LYS A 325 -32.07 9.89 -1.50
C LYS A 325 -32.13 9.94 -3.02
N ILE A 326 -33.29 9.62 -3.59
CA ILE A 326 -33.53 9.65 -5.03
C ILE A 326 -34.61 10.67 -5.33
N TYR A 327 -34.23 11.70 -6.12
CA TYR A 327 -35.13 12.72 -6.66
C TYR A 327 -35.34 12.51 -8.19
N LYS A 328 -36.22 13.28 -8.80
CA LYS A 328 -36.55 13.15 -10.23
C LYS A 328 -35.30 13.38 -11.13
N ASN A 329 -34.55 14.43 -10.86
CA ASN A 329 -33.47 14.90 -11.74
C ASN A 329 -32.07 14.66 -11.19
N PHE A 330 -31.91 14.26 -9.92
CA PHE A 330 -30.64 13.99 -9.25
C PHE A 330 -30.82 12.99 -8.12
N ILE A 331 -29.72 12.39 -7.70
CA ILE A 331 -29.63 11.62 -6.46
C ILE A 331 -28.69 12.34 -5.49
N GLU A 332 -29.03 12.24 -4.22
CA GLU A 332 -28.15 12.60 -3.11
C GLU A 332 -27.34 11.38 -2.71
N ILE A 333 -26.03 11.56 -2.59
CA ILE A 333 -25.09 10.53 -2.22
C ILE A 333 -24.35 10.92 -0.96
N ARG A 334 -24.02 9.94 -0.10
CA ARG A 334 -23.17 10.13 1.08
C ARG A 334 -21.78 9.57 0.82
N LEU A 335 -20.77 10.38 1.08
CA LEU A 335 -19.37 10.06 0.92
C LEU A 335 -18.79 9.37 2.17
N PRO A 336 -17.59 8.74 2.07
CA PRO A 336 -16.93 8.09 3.19
C PRO A 336 -16.52 9.03 4.35
N ASP A 337 -16.40 10.33 4.08
CA ASP A 337 -16.14 11.38 5.08
C ASP A 337 -17.42 11.91 5.75
N GLY A 338 -18.60 11.39 5.36
CA GLY A 338 -19.91 11.79 5.84
C GLY A 338 -20.55 12.93 5.07
N ASP A 339 -19.82 13.58 4.18
CA ASP A 339 -20.33 14.67 3.34
C ASP A 339 -21.42 14.19 2.37
N ILE A 340 -22.24 15.13 1.93
CA ILE A 340 -23.31 14.90 0.95
C ILE A 340 -22.91 15.48 -0.40
N GLY A 341 -23.07 14.69 -1.44
CA GLY A 341 -22.87 15.08 -2.83
C GLY A 341 -24.08 14.81 -3.70
N VAL A 342 -24.02 15.23 -4.96
CA VAL A 342 -25.13 15.12 -5.93
C VAL A 342 -24.64 14.51 -7.24
N VAL A 343 -25.46 13.61 -7.82
CA VAL A 343 -25.29 13.10 -9.19
C VAL A 343 -26.53 13.47 -10.02
N GLU A 344 -26.33 14.21 -11.10
CA GLU A 344 -27.40 14.67 -11.97
C GLU A 344 -27.73 13.65 -13.08
N PHE A 345 -29.02 13.40 -13.34
CA PHE A 345 -29.50 12.44 -14.34
C PHE A 345 -29.06 12.77 -15.77
N LYS A 346 -28.95 14.07 -16.12
CA LYS A 346 -28.51 14.48 -17.46
C LYS A 346 -27.14 13.97 -17.88
N ASN A 347 -26.29 13.65 -16.90
CA ASN A 347 -24.90 13.14 -17.10
C ASN A 347 -24.84 11.62 -17.30
N LEU A 348 -26.00 10.93 -17.39
CA LEU A 348 -26.09 9.47 -17.40
C LEU A 348 -26.47 8.88 -18.79
N SER A 349 -26.11 9.55 -19.87
CA SER A 349 -26.41 9.09 -21.23
C SER A 349 -25.84 7.72 -21.59
N TRP A 350 -24.75 7.32 -20.93
CA TRP A 350 -24.08 6.04 -21.10
C TRP A 350 -24.74 4.90 -20.30
N VAL A 351 -25.57 5.20 -19.30
CA VAL A 351 -26.20 4.21 -18.41
C VAL A 351 -27.32 3.51 -19.15
N LYS A 352 -26.98 2.36 -19.71
CA LYS A 352 -27.88 1.48 -20.46
C LYS A 352 -27.72 0.06 -19.93
N PRO A 353 -28.80 -0.74 -19.80
CA PRO A 353 -28.66 -2.14 -19.42
C PRO A 353 -27.89 -2.89 -20.49
N GLN A 354 -27.00 -3.79 -20.06
CA GLN A 354 -26.29 -4.69 -20.97
C GLN A 354 -26.85 -6.11 -20.85
N THR A 355 -26.84 -6.81 -21.98
CA THR A 355 -27.15 -8.25 -22.05
C THR A 355 -26.02 -8.92 -22.83
N ILE A 356 -25.48 -10.00 -22.29
CA ILE A 356 -24.47 -10.81 -22.95
C ILE A 356 -25.18 -11.99 -23.63
N LYS A 357 -25.03 -12.09 -24.95
CA LYS A 357 -25.57 -13.20 -25.74
C LYS A 357 -24.48 -13.78 -26.64
N LYS A 358 -24.56 -15.08 -26.95
CA LYS A 358 -23.74 -15.69 -27.98
C LYS A 358 -24.24 -15.28 -29.37
N ASP A 359 -23.32 -14.95 -30.27
CA ASP A 359 -23.65 -14.71 -31.68
C ASP A 359 -23.72 -16.03 -32.46
N LYS A 360 -23.93 -15.93 -33.81
CA LYS A 360 -24.01 -17.10 -34.69
C LYS A 360 -22.73 -17.94 -34.73
N ASP A 361 -21.61 -17.35 -34.35
CA ASP A 361 -20.28 -18.01 -34.29
C ASP A 361 -19.92 -18.46 -32.87
N ASP A 362 -20.88 -18.59 -31.96
CA ASP A 362 -20.74 -18.96 -30.54
C ASP A 362 -19.86 -17.96 -29.73
N LYS A 363 -19.64 -16.75 -30.25
CA LYS A 363 -18.89 -15.69 -29.58
C LYS A 363 -19.78 -14.84 -28.70
N LEU A 364 -19.33 -14.55 -27.49
CA LEU A 364 -20.06 -13.65 -26.57
C LEU A 364 -20.06 -12.22 -27.12
N LYS A 365 -21.23 -11.65 -27.30
CA LYS A 365 -21.45 -10.25 -27.68
C LYS A 365 -22.30 -9.52 -26.65
N ILE A 366 -21.93 -8.26 -26.42
CA ILE A 366 -22.65 -7.34 -25.54
C ILE A 366 -23.68 -6.59 -26.37
N TYR A 367 -24.94 -6.66 -25.95
CA TYR A 367 -26.05 -5.90 -26.51
C TYR A 367 -26.51 -4.87 -25.48
N LEU A 368 -26.70 -3.64 -25.92
CA LEU A 368 -27.17 -2.55 -25.08
C LEU A 368 -28.68 -2.34 -25.29
N GLY A 369 -29.40 -2.27 -24.19
CA GLY A 369 -30.80 -1.89 -24.18
C GLY A 369 -31.01 -0.37 -24.32
N SER A 370 -32.25 0.03 -24.25
CA SER A 370 -32.62 1.46 -24.23
C SER A 370 -32.12 2.14 -22.96
N ARG A 371 -31.84 3.44 -23.03
CA ARG A 371 -31.47 4.25 -21.88
C ARG A 371 -32.57 4.23 -20.81
N TYR A 372 -32.20 4.11 -19.54
CA TYR A 372 -33.14 4.29 -18.43
C TYR A 372 -33.78 5.69 -18.45
N LYS A 373 -35.03 5.78 -18.03
CA LYS A 373 -35.82 7.03 -18.04
C LYS A 373 -35.66 7.83 -16.76
N ASN A 374 -35.37 7.17 -15.65
CA ASN A 374 -35.16 7.79 -14.35
C ASN A 374 -34.19 6.98 -13.50
N PHE A 375 -33.76 7.51 -12.34
CA PHE A 375 -32.85 6.81 -11.43
C PHE A 375 -33.45 5.53 -10.85
N ARG A 376 -34.74 5.51 -10.55
CA ARG A 376 -35.42 4.36 -9.92
C ARG A 376 -35.51 3.15 -10.83
N ASP A 377 -35.22 3.31 -12.11
CA ASP A 377 -35.16 2.17 -13.05
C ASP A 377 -33.92 1.30 -12.79
N PHE A 378 -32.88 1.81 -12.09
CA PHE A 378 -31.62 1.12 -11.92
C PHE A 378 -30.88 1.36 -10.59
N LEU A 379 -31.39 2.24 -9.71
CA LEU A 379 -30.83 2.53 -8.38
C LEU A 379 -31.91 2.57 -7.31
N ASN A 380 -31.56 2.11 -6.12
CA ASN A 380 -32.35 2.20 -4.90
C ASN A 380 -31.58 2.95 -3.80
N VAL A 381 -32.30 3.45 -2.80
CA VAL A 381 -31.68 3.97 -1.57
C VAL A 381 -30.91 2.83 -0.90
N GLY A 382 -29.71 3.12 -0.41
CA GLY A 382 -28.81 2.10 0.14
C GLY A 382 -27.84 1.48 -0.85
N ASP A 383 -27.95 1.80 -2.14
CA ASP A 383 -27.01 1.29 -3.14
C ASP A 383 -25.63 1.91 -3.01
N VAL A 384 -24.60 1.07 -2.98
CA VAL A 384 -23.21 1.47 -3.02
C VAL A 384 -22.76 1.56 -4.49
N ILE A 385 -22.34 2.74 -4.91
CA ILE A 385 -21.92 3.06 -6.28
C ILE A 385 -20.56 3.76 -6.29
N VAL A 386 -19.94 3.84 -7.46
CA VAL A 386 -18.70 4.60 -7.68
C VAL A 386 -19.00 5.92 -8.35
N VAL A 387 -18.37 6.98 -7.86
CA VAL A 387 -18.46 8.30 -8.46
C VAL A 387 -17.09 8.95 -8.67
N LYS A 388 -17.01 9.88 -9.61
CA LYS A 388 -15.86 10.75 -9.87
C LYS A 388 -16.27 12.20 -9.63
N LYS A 389 -15.43 12.98 -8.92
CA LYS A 389 -15.69 14.42 -8.74
C LYS A 389 -15.65 15.15 -10.09
N GLN A 390 -16.59 16.06 -10.32
CA GLN A 390 -16.63 16.87 -11.54
C GLN A 390 -15.73 18.10 -11.39
N SER A 391 -14.73 18.27 -12.27
CA SER A 391 -13.67 19.27 -12.13
C SER A 391 -14.12 20.74 -12.28
N ASN A 392 -15.24 21.00 -12.97
CA ASN A 392 -15.65 22.35 -13.38
C ASN A 392 -16.94 22.85 -12.73
N LYS A 393 -17.41 22.25 -11.65
CA LYS A 393 -18.65 22.66 -10.97
C LYS A 393 -18.47 22.77 -9.46
N LYS A 394 -19.44 23.48 -8.82
CA LYS A 394 -19.56 23.65 -7.37
C LYS A 394 -19.17 22.39 -6.62
N GLU A 395 -18.54 22.53 -5.49
CA GLU A 395 -17.79 21.51 -4.73
C GLU A 395 -18.46 20.14 -4.49
N LYS A 396 -19.78 20.02 -4.73
CA LYS A 396 -20.58 18.82 -4.37
C LYS A 396 -21.14 18.02 -5.56
N ASN A 397 -20.72 18.29 -6.80
CA ASN A 397 -21.21 17.57 -7.99
C ASN A 397 -20.28 16.42 -8.40
N TYR A 398 -20.89 15.27 -8.64
CA TYR A 398 -20.21 14.02 -9.00
C TYR A 398 -20.80 13.41 -10.29
N LEU A 399 -19.98 12.62 -10.98
CA LEU A 399 -20.37 11.82 -12.14
C LEU A 399 -20.41 10.35 -11.72
N LEU A 400 -21.47 9.64 -12.10
CA LEU A 400 -21.54 8.20 -11.91
C LEU A 400 -20.42 7.50 -12.72
N SER A 401 -19.79 6.54 -12.09
CA SER A 401 -18.80 5.65 -12.70
C SER A 401 -19.06 4.21 -12.26
N GLN A 402 -18.32 3.27 -12.80
CA GLN A 402 -18.29 1.88 -12.34
C GLN A 402 -16.87 1.35 -12.39
N ILE A 403 -16.58 0.29 -11.65
CA ILE A 403 -15.29 -0.40 -11.72
C ILE A 403 -15.24 -1.15 -13.05
N PRO A 404 -14.27 -0.87 -13.96
CA PRO A 404 -14.22 -1.55 -15.24
C PRO A 404 -13.86 -3.03 -15.08
N GLU A 405 -14.50 -3.89 -15.87
CA GLU A 405 -14.09 -5.29 -16.03
C GLU A 405 -12.87 -5.42 -16.92
N VAL A 406 -12.78 -4.54 -17.90
CA VAL A 406 -11.60 -4.44 -18.78
C VAL A 406 -10.40 -3.92 -18.00
N ASN A 407 -9.23 -4.40 -18.37
CA ASN A 407 -7.99 -3.96 -17.74
C ASN A 407 -6.92 -3.72 -18.81
N GLY A 408 -5.85 -3.00 -18.46
CA GLY A 408 -4.79 -2.64 -19.40
C GLY A 408 -3.53 -2.18 -18.67
N ALA A 409 -2.57 -1.70 -19.44
CA ALA A 409 -1.33 -1.14 -18.93
C ALA A 409 -0.87 0.05 -19.77
N ILE A 410 -0.05 0.89 -19.15
CA ILE A 410 0.66 1.99 -19.82
C ILE A 410 2.10 2.04 -19.34
N VAL A 411 3.03 2.29 -20.26
CA VAL A 411 4.44 2.53 -19.97
C VAL A 411 4.87 3.78 -20.72
N VAL A 412 5.55 4.68 -20.02
CA VAL A 412 6.13 5.90 -20.60
C VAL A 412 7.65 5.75 -20.59
N ILE A 413 8.25 5.81 -21.78
CA ILE A 413 9.68 5.63 -21.97
C ILE A 413 10.26 6.89 -22.61
N ASP A 414 11.42 7.33 -22.13
CA ASP A 414 12.24 8.35 -22.79
C ASP A 414 12.86 7.74 -24.05
N PRO A 415 12.54 8.25 -25.26
CA PRO A 415 13.02 7.65 -26.50
C PRO A 415 14.53 7.76 -26.69
N ASN A 416 15.20 8.74 -26.06
CA ASN A 416 16.62 8.96 -26.22
C ASN A 416 17.47 8.06 -25.30
N THR A 417 16.96 7.73 -24.13
CA THR A 417 17.72 6.99 -23.10
C THR A 417 17.17 5.60 -22.81
N GLY A 418 15.95 5.27 -23.28
CA GLY A 418 15.25 4.02 -22.95
C GLY A 418 14.77 3.94 -21.49
N ARG A 419 14.89 5.03 -20.71
CA ARG A 419 14.48 5.05 -19.31
C ARG A 419 12.97 5.00 -19.17
N VAL A 420 12.47 4.12 -18.31
CA VAL A 420 11.04 4.07 -17.96
C VAL A 420 10.74 5.20 -16.98
N LEU A 421 9.92 6.15 -17.42
CA LEU A 421 9.56 7.35 -16.65
C LEU A 421 8.27 7.17 -15.88
N ALA A 422 7.35 6.31 -16.35
CA ALA A 422 6.12 5.93 -15.66
C ALA A 422 5.66 4.54 -16.08
N MET A 423 4.98 3.84 -15.18
CA MET A 423 4.41 2.52 -15.46
C MET A 423 3.17 2.28 -14.59
N SER A 424 2.07 1.88 -15.24
CA SER A 424 0.88 1.40 -14.55
C SER A 424 0.40 0.11 -15.21
N GLY A 425 0.23 -0.95 -14.40
CA GLY A 425 -0.08 -2.31 -14.89
C GLY A 425 -1.55 -2.70 -14.75
N GLY A 426 -2.42 -1.80 -14.34
CA GLY A 426 -3.83 -2.08 -14.14
C GLY A 426 -4.64 -0.89 -13.64
N TYR A 427 -5.96 -1.10 -13.51
CA TYR A 427 -6.89 -0.09 -13.02
C TYR A 427 -6.58 0.34 -11.58
N ASN A 428 -6.29 -0.62 -10.70
CA ASN A 428 -5.88 -0.38 -9.32
C ASN A 428 -5.04 -1.55 -8.79
N PHE A 429 -3.93 -1.25 -8.12
CA PHE A 429 -2.99 -2.26 -7.60
C PHE A 429 -3.61 -3.16 -6.52
N ASN A 430 -4.40 -2.58 -5.61
CA ASN A 430 -5.05 -3.34 -4.53
C ASN A 430 -6.17 -4.26 -5.05
N GLN A 431 -6.68 -4.01 -6.27
CA GLN A 431 -7.61 -4.90 -6.94
C GLN A 431 -6.89 -6.04 -7.66
N SER A 432 -5.73 -5.74 -8.27
CA SER A 432 -4.93 -6.70 -9.02
C SER A 432 -3.46 -6.28 -9.03
N GLU A 433 -2.62 -7.02 -8.32
CA GLU A 433 -1.17 -6.83 -8.31
C GLU A 433 -0.49 -7.29 -9.61
N PHE A 434 -1.23 -7.99 -10.48
CA PHE A 434 -0.72 -8.46 -11.77
C PHE A 434 -0.36 -7.29 -12.68
N ASN A 435 0.93 -7.08 -12.89
CA ASN A 435 1.44 -6.00 -13.72
C ASN A 435 1.36 -6.37 -15.21
N ARG A 436 0.34 -5.86 -15.89
CA ARG A 436 0.12 -6.17 -17.31
C ARG A 436 1.17 -5.58 -18.24
N ALA A 437 1.94 -4.60 -17.77
CA ALA A 437 3.05 -4.05 -18.54
C ALA A 437 4.23 -5.02 -18.66
N THR A 438 4.48 -5.84 -17.62
CA THR A 438 5.68 -6.70 -17.54
C THR A 438 5.35 -8.19 -17.49
N GLN A 439 4.14 -8.59 -17.09
CA GLN A 439 3.76 -9.98 -16.86
C GLN A 439 2.77 -10.53 -17.91
N ALA A 440 1.97 -9.67 -18.55
CA ALA A 440 1.00 -10.12 -19.54
C ALA A 440 1.69 -10.53 -20.83
N LYS A 441 1.57 -11.80 -21.18
CA LYS A 441 1.99 -12.32 -22.49
C LYS A 441 0.87 -12.10 -23.50
N ARG A 442 1.05 -11.17 -24.43
CA ARG A 442 0.09 -10.82 -25.48
C ARG A 442 0.75 -10.85 -26.83
N GLN A 443 -0.02 -11.21 -27.87
CA GLN A 443 0.41 -11.12 -29.25
C GLN A 443 0.66 -9.65 -29.60
N PRO A 444 1.88 -9.27 -30.05
CA PRO A 444 2.21 -7.87 -30.33
C PRO A 444 1.47 -7.32 -31.56
N GLY A 445 1.04 -8.18 -32.48
CA GLY A 445 0.40 -7.77 -33.72
C GLY A 445 1.27 -6.79 -34.49
N SER A 446 0.67 -5.76 -35.05
CA SER A 446 1.38 -4.75 -35.86
C SER A 446 2.40 -3.91 -35.09
N ALA A 447 2.40 -3.94 -33.75
CA ALA A 447 3.44 -3.30 -32.95
C ALA A 447 4.84 -3.93 -33.16
N PHE A 448 4.91 -5.13 -33.72
CA PHE A 448 6.17 -5.79 -34.07
C PHE A 448 6.77 -5.29 -35.41
N LYS A 449 5.97 -4.68 -36.27
CA LYS A 449 6.42 -4.23 -37.62
C LYS A 449 7.63 -3.31 -37.60
N PRO A 450 7.75 -2.32 -36.70
CA PRO A 450 8.95 -1.47 -36.64
C PRO A 450 10.27 -2.25 -36.57
N PHE A 451 10.30 -3.38 -35.87
CA PHE A 451 11.50 -4.23 -35.80
C PHE A 451 11.82 -4.90 -37.11
N ILE A 452 10.81 -5.35 -37.87
CA ILE A 452 11.00 -5.93 -39.22
C ILE A 452 11.51 -4.86 -40.17
N TYR A 453 10.94 -3.65 -40.13
CA TYR A 453 11.39 -2.55 -40.97
C TYR A 453 12.79 -2.06 -40.60
N LEU A 454 13.15 -2.04 -39.31
CA LEU A 454 14.49 -1.74 -38.85
C LEU A 454 15.51 -2.75 -39.42
N ALA A 455 15.21 -4.05 -39.33
CA ALA A 455 16.04 -5.10 -39.89
C ALA A 455 16.20 -4.97 -41.44
N GLY A 456 15.13 -4.51 -42.11
CA GLY A 456 15.22 -4.18 -43.55
C GLY A 456 16.17 -3.02 -43.82
N LEU A 457 16.11 -1.95 -43.03
CA LEU A 457 17.03 -0.80 -43.14
C LEU A 457 18.50 -1.22 -42.87
N GLU A 458 18.73 -2.08 -41.87
CA GLU A 458 20.06 -2.65 -41.59
C GLU A 458 20.60 -3.50 -42.75
N LYS A 459 19.70 -4.08 -43.57
CA LYS A 459 20.04 -4.79 -44.82
C LYS A 459 20.07 -3.87 -46.04
N ASN A 460 20.27 -2.57 -45.86
CA ASN A 460 20.39 -1.53 -46.88
C ASN A 460 19.13 -1.23 -47.71
N TYR A 461 17.93 -1.69 -47.29
CA TYR A 461 16.71 -1.17 -47.88
C TYR A 461 16.56 0.31 -47.55
N LYS A 462 16.09 1.09 -48.52
CA LYS A 462 15.81 2.52 -48.38
C LYS A 462 14.31 2.74 -48.16
N PRO A 463 13.90 3.80 -47.47
CA PRO A 463 12.48 4.12 -47.28
C PRO A 463 11.68 4.27 -48.60
N THR A 464 12.36 4.57 -49.68
CA THR A 464 11.81 4.73 -51.04
C THR A 464 11.75 3.44 -51.86
N ASP A 465 12.41 2.37 -51.45
CA ASP A 465 12.44 1.12 -52.18
C ASP A 465 11.06 0.49 -52.29
N LEU A 466 10.74 -0.04 -53.45
CA LEU A 466 9.43 -0.59 -53.74
C LEU A 466 9.33 -2.05 -53.28
N ILE A 467 8.34 -2.31 -52.42
CA ILE A 467 7.93 -3.64 -51.98
C ILE A 467 6.55 -3.95 -52.57
N GLN A 468 6.36 -5.16 -53.10
CA GLN A 468 5.08 -5.59 -53.65
C GLN A 468 4.02 -5.81 -52.57
N ASP A 469 2.93 -5.03 -52.63
CA ASP A 469 1.71 -5.29 -51.85
C ASP A 469 0.75 -6.13 -52.70
N ALA A 470 1.04 -7.41 -52.83
CA ALA A 470 0.31 -8.38 -53.65
C ALA A 470 0.14 -9.71 -52.90
N ALA A 471 -0.69 -10.61 -53.41
CA ALA A 471 -0.89 -11.93 -52.84
C ALA A 471 0.42 -12.65 -52.56
N LEU A 472 0.50 -13.29 -51.41
CA LEU A 472 1.64 -14.04 -50.94
C LEU A 472 1.17 -15.40 -50.43
N ALA A 473 1.86 -16.46 -50.85
CA ALA A 473 1.73 -17.78 -50.27
C ALA A 473 3.13 -18.28 -49.90
N TYR A 474 3.35 -18.52 -48.63
CA TYR A 474 4.67 -18.93 -48.10
C TYR A 474 4.54 -20.28 -47.37
N GLU A 475 5.41 -21.19 -47.71
CA GLU A 475 5.52 -22.50 -47.08
C GLU A 475 6.53 -22.42 -45.95
N GLN A 476 6.08 -22.58 -44.72
CA GLN A 476 6.92 -22.39 -43.53
C GLN A 476 7.77 -23.62 -43.19
N CYS A 477 7.35 -24.81 -43.62
CA CYS A 477 8.06 -26.08 -43.48
C CYS A 477 7.58 -27.04 -44.59
N GLU A 478 8.41 -28.03 -44.92
CA GLU A 478 8.07 -29.05 -45.92
C GLU A 478 6.79 -29.79 -45.54
N GLY A 479 5.81 -29.80 -46.46
CA GLY A 479 4.49 -30.39 -46.19
C GLY A 479 3.53 -29.58 -45.31
N CYS A 480 3.92 -28.40 -44.86
CA CYS A 480 3.02 -27.53 -44.10
C CYS A 480 2.01 -26.82 -45.00
N PRO A 481 0.80 -26.51 -44.45
CA PRO A 481 -0.14 -25.64 -45.16
C PRO A 481 0.50 -24.28 -45.48
N LYS A 482 0.38 -23.82 -46.73
CA LYS A 482 0.92 -22.52 -47.16
C LYS A 482 0.25 -21.40 -46.41
N TRP A 483 1.03 -20.59 -45.68
CA TRP A 483 0.57 -19.39 -45.05
C TRP A 483 0.21 -18.32 -46.10
N LYS A 484 -1.03 -17.82 -46.04
CA LYS A 484 -1.59 -16.82 -46.96
C LYS A 484 -2.02 -15.58 -46.18
N PRO A 485 -1.10 -14.67 -45.85
CA PRO A 485 -1.45 -13.43 -45.17
C PRO A 485 -2.33 -12.54 -46.07
N ALA A 486 -3.11 -11.66 -45.43
CA ALA A 486 -3.90 -10.65 -46.12
C ALA A 486 -3.77 -9.30 -45.42
N ASN A 487 -3.94 -8.21 -46.17
CA ASN A 487 -4.12 -6.89 -45.59
C ASN A 487 -5.48 -6.81 -44.84
N TYR A 488 -5.55 -5.96 -43.84
CA TYR A 488 -6.81 -5.74 -43.10
C TYR A 488 -7.98 -5.35 -44.03
N THR A 489 -7.67 -4.55 -45.05
CA THR A 489 -8.64 -4.10 -46.08
C THR A 489 -9.01 -5.18 -47.11
N LYS A 490 -8.35 -6.35 -47.08
CA LYS A 490 -8.44 -7.42 -48.07
C LYS A 490 -8.13 -6.97 -49.51
N LYS A 491 -7.45 -5.83 -49.71
CA LYS A 491 -7.06 -5.26 -51.00
C LYS A 491 -5.55 -5.39 -51.19
N PHE A 492 -5.12 -5.41 -52.47
CA PHE A 492 -3.73 -5.34 -52.92
C PHE A 492 -3.50 -3.95 -53.51
N TYR A 493 -2.30 -3.41 -53.32
CA TYR A 493 -1.99 -2.04 -53.71
C TYR A 493 -0.78 -1.96 -54.67
N GLY A 494 -0.19 -3.11 -55.04
CA GLY A 494 0.93 -3.19 -55.98
C GLY A 494 2.26 -2.69 -55.40
N PRO A 495 3.21 -2.33 -56.25
CA PRO A 495 4.51 -1.81 -55.84
C PRO A 495 4.31 -0.53 -55.02
N SER A 496 4.79 -0.53 -53.80
CA SER A 496 4.60 0.60 -52.87
C SER A 496 5.90 0.87 -52.12
N PRO A 497 6.25 2.15 -51.84
CA PRO A 497 7.46 2.47 -51.08
C PRO A 497 7.47 1.83 -49.69
N LEU A 498 8.63 1.41 -49.24
CA LEU A 498 8.85 0.76 -47.93
C LEU A 498 8.21 1.57 -46.80
N ARG A 499 8.41 2.91 -46.78
CA ARG A 499 7.80 3.82 -45.79
C ARG A 499 6.27 3.72 -45.75
N LEU A 500 5.59 3.56 -46.89
CA LEU A 500 4.13 3.45 -46.96
C LEU A 500 3.64 2.14 -46.32
N GLY A 501 4.45 1.09 -46.37
CA GLY A 501 4.16 -0.19 -45.74
C GLY A 501 4.02 -0.08 -44.23
N ILE A 502 4.91 0.67 -43.57
CA ILE A 502 4.82 0.90 -42.12
C ILE A 502 3.75 1.96 -41.79
N GLU A 503 3.68 3.07 -42.54
CA GLU A 503 2.66 4.12 -42.34
C GLU A 503 1.23 3.58 -42.40
N LYS A 504 0.93 2.73 -43.37
CA LYS A 504 -0.39 2.12 -43.60
C LYS A 504 -0.54 0.75 -42.93
N SER A 505 0.48 0.30 -42.22
CA SER A 505 0.49 -1.01 -41.56
C SER A 505 0.14 -2.18 -42.51
N ARG A 506 0.74 -2.20 -43.73
CA ARG A 506 0.50 -3.21 -44.77
C ARG A 506 1.06 -4.56 -44.33
N ASN A 507 0.21 -5.58 -44.24
CA ASN A 507 0.64 -6.91 -43.80
C ASN A 507 1.48 -7.63 -44.86
N LEU A 508 1.07 -7.54 -46.15
CA LEU A 508 1.75 -8.24 -47.23
C LEU A 508 3.16 -7.70 -47.50
N MET A 509 3.31 -6.37 -47.45
CA MET A 509 4.64 -5.75 -47.56
C MET A 509 5.53 -6.15 -46.40
N THR A 510 5.00 -6.16 -45.17
CA THR A 510 5.74 -6.56 -43.97
C THR A 510 6.16 -8.04 -44.05
N ALA A 511 5.26 -8.92 -44.47
CA ALA A 511 5.56 -10.35 -44.63
C ALA A 511 6.67 -10.57 -45.68
N ARG A 512 6.62 -9.87 -46.82
CA ARG A 512 7.68 -9.97 -47.83
C ARG A 512 9.03 -9.44 -47.36
N LEU A 513 9.04 -8.39 -46.56
CA LEU A 513 10.26 -7.83 -46.01
C LEU A 513 10.89 -8.76 -44.96
N ALA A 514 10.07 -9.55 -44.26
CA ALA A 514 10.50 -10.47 -43.21
C ALA A 514 11.04 -11.82 -43.74
N ILE A 515 10.64 -12.23 -44.95
CA ILE A 515 11.09 -13.41 -45.64
C ILE A 515 12.40 -13.12 -46.38
#